data_b18426e2073f5b747b4ef8f56cb608d3
#
_entry.id   b18426e2073f5b747b4ef8f56cb608d3
#
_cell.length_a   1.000
_cell.length_b   1.000
_cell.length_c   1.000
_cell.angle_alpha   90.00
_cell.angle_beta   90.00
_cell.angle_gamma   90.00
#
_symmetry.space_group_name_H-M   'P 1'
#
loop_
_entity.id
_entity.type
_entity.pdbx_description
1 polymer ?
#
loop_
_entity_poly.entity_id
_entity_poly.type
_entity_poly.pdbx_seq_one_letter_code
_entity_poly.pdbx_strand_id
1 'polypeptide(L)'
;MCIRDRLPIDEHDEFPEVFATSRMIAIMELAAARLMKPELGHGELSVGVNVNVNHIAPTPRDETVKVLATYKGLEKKLYQFDIEVHDPGGVVGSGTHTRAIVKTVRLIEGALSRVKT
;
A
#
# COMPACT_ATOMS: atom_id res chain seq x y z
N MET A 1 -7.09 9.34 7.08
CA MET A 1 -6.18 8.71 8.05
C MET A 1 -5.32 9.76 8.72
N CYS A 2 -5.21 9.70 10.03
CA CYS A 2 -4.35 10.59 10.79
C CYS A 2 -2.93 10.06 10.88
N ILE A 3 -1.96 10.96 10.81
CA ILE A 3 -0.56 10.57 10.90
C ILE A 3 -0.10 10.65 12.34
N ARG A 4 0.19 9.49 12.92
CA ARG A 4 0.66 9.38 14.31
C ARG A 4 1.86 8.46 14.46
N ASP A 5 2.17 7.72 13.41
CA ASP A 5 3.19 6.70 13.48
C ASP A 5 4.54 7.22 13.03
N ARG A 6 5.57 6.74 13.70
CA ARG A 6 6.96 6.93 13.31
C ARG A 6 7.48 5.58 12.85
N LEU A 7 8.58 5.62 12.10
CA LEU A 7 9.28 4.38 11.78
C LEU A 7 9.81 3.75 13.07
N PRO A 8 9.66 2.43 13.23
CA PRO A 8 10.20 1.72 14.38
C PRO A 8 11.70 1.48 14.18
N ILE A 9 12.49 2.51 14.41
CA ILE A 9 13.93 2.49 14.20
C ILE A 9 14.66 2.56 15.52
N ASP A 10 15.99 2.46 15.45
CA ASP A 10 16.85 2.53 16.63
C ASP A 10 16.58 3.84 17.38
N GLU A 11 16.52 3.77 18.71
CA GLU A 11 16.25 4.92 19.55
C GLU A 11 17.31 6.03 19.44
N HIS A 12 18.48 5.70 18.87
CA HIS A 12 19.54 6.68 18.64
C HIS A 12 19.34 7.47 17.35
N ASP A 13 18.40 7.07 16.52
CA ASP A 13 18.09 7.80 15.29
C ASP A 13 17.14 8.93 15.59
N GLU A 14 17.47 10.12 15.08
CA GLU A 14 16.61 11.28 15.26
C GLU A 14 15.87 11.56 13.96
N PHE A 15 14.59 11.18 13.93
CA PHE A 15 13.73 11.45 12.79
C PHE A 15 12.60 12.39 13.20
N PRO A 16 12.32 13.41 12.40
CA PRO A 16 11.17 14.27 12.67
C PRO A 16 9.86 13.48 12.57
N GLU A 17 8.86 13.92 13.31
CA GLU A 17 7.56 13.27 13.30
C GLU A 17 6.75 13.71 12.08
N VAL A 18 7.07 13.11 10.94
CA VAL A 18 6.36 13.33 9.70
C VAL A 18 5.88 12.00 9.14
N PHE A 19 5.00 12.08 8.14
CA PHE A 19 4.44 10.90 7.49
C PHE A 19 5.55 10.11 6.79
N ALA A 20 5.84 8.93 7.30
CA ALA A 20 6.89 8.08 6.73
C ALA A 20 6.46 7.50 5.39
N THR A 21 7.40 7.37 4.45
CA THR A 21 7.13 6.78 3.14
C THR A 21 6.57 5.37 3.26
N SER A 22 7.09 4.57 4.18
CA SER A 22 6.59 3.21 4.40
C SER A 22 5.13 3.22 4.83
N ARG A 23 4.74 4.18 5.64
CA ARG A 23 3.34 4.32 6.07
C ARG A 23 2.45 4.74 4.90
N MET A 24 2.94 5.65 4.07
CA MET A 24 2.23 6.07 2.86
C MET A 24 1.98 4.88 1.94
N ILE A 25 2.98 4.04 1.71
CA ILE A 25 2.83 2.85 0.89
C ILE A 25 1.79 1.91 1.50
N ALA A 26 1.82 1.74 2.81
CA ALA A 26 0.86 0.87 3.49
C ALA A 26 -0.59 1.31 3.26
N ILE A 27 -0.87 2.62 3.37
CA ILE A 27 -2.24 3.11 3.15
C ILE A 27 -2.64 3.07 1.68
N MET A 28 -1.68 3.24 0.77
CA MET A 28 -1.94 3.09 -0.66
C MET A 28 -2.36 1.65 -0.98
N GLU A 29 -1.63 0.66 -0.45
CA GLU A 29 -1.96 -0.75 -0.63
C GLU A 29 -3.32 -1.09 -0.02
N LEU A 30 -3.60 -0.53 1.15
CA LEU A 30 -4.88 -0.77 1.83
C LEU A 30 -6.05 -0.24 1.01
N ALA A 31 -5.90 0.95 0.43
CA ALA A 31 -6.94 1.54 -0.41
C ALA A 31 -7.22 0.66 -1.64
N ALA A 32 -6.17 0.20 -2.31
CA ALA A 32 -6.31 -0.68 -3.46
C ALA A 32 -6.92 -2.03 -3.05
N ALA A 33 -6.48 -2.59 -1.93
CA ALA A 33 -7.02 -3.86 -1.43
C ALA A 33 -8.52 -3.77 -1.14
N ARG A 34 -8.97 -2.63 -0.63
CA ARG A 34 -10.40 -2.40 -0.37
C ARG A 34 -11.21 -2.38 -1.66
N LEU A 35 -10.66 -1.81 -2.73
CA LEU A 35 -11.31 -1.82 -4.04
C LEU A 35 -11.39 -3.24 -4.60
N MET A 36 -10.46 -4.11 -4.23
CA MET A 36 -10.43 -5.49 -4.71
C MET A 36 -11.44 -6.40 -4.02
N LYS A 37 -11.92 -6.03 -2.84
CA LYS A 37 -12.80 -6.90 -2.05
C LYS A 37 -13.99 -7.47 -2.82
N PRO A 38 -14.75 -6.68 -3.60
CA PRO A 38 -15.89 -7.24 -4.34
C PRO A 38 -15.51 -8.29 -5.38
N GLU A 39 -14.24 -8.29 -5.81
CA GLU A 39 -13.76 -9.23 -6.83
C GLU A 39 -13.27 -10.55 -6.25
N LEU A 40 -13.15 -10.64 -4.92
CA LEU A 40 -12.61 -11.83 -4.28
C LEU A 40 -13.67 -12.90 -4.07
N GLY A 41 -13.34 -14.13 -4.42
CA GLY A 41 -14.16 -15.29 -4.13
C GLY A 41 -13.81 -15.89 -2.78
N HIS A 42 -14.52 -16.96 -2.44
CA HIS A 42 -14.27 -17.68 -1.20
C HIS A 42 -12.86 -18.27 -1.18
N GLY A 43 -12.14 -18.02 -0.10
CA GLY A 43 -10.77 -18.50 0.05
C GLY A 43 -9.73 -17.74 -0.75
N GLU A 44 -10.11 -16.60 -1.33
CA GLU A 44 -9.22 -15.75 -2.10
C GLU A 44 -8.85 -14.48 -1.37
N LEU A 45 -7.65 -13.97 -1.67
CA LEU A 45 -7.25 -12.64 -1.21
C LEU A 45 -6.45 -11.96 -2.31
N SER A 46 -6.29 -10.65 -2.20
CA SER A 46 -5.42 -9.92 -3.12
C SER A 46 -4.10 -9.63 -2.45
N VAL A 47 -3.02 -9.73 -3.23
CA VAL A 47 -1.68 -9.41 -2.75
C VAL A 47 -1.04 -8.37 -3.64
N GLY A 48 -0.22 -7.51 -3.04
CA GLY A 48 0.56 -6.53 -3.80
C GLY A 48 1.68 -7.21 -4.56
N VAL A 49 1.83 -6.85 -5.82
CA VAL A 49 2.86 -7.41 -6.70
C VAL A 49 3.93 -6.37 -6.98
N ASN A 50 3.53 -5.13 -7.20
CA ASN A 50 4.45 -4.05 -7.53
C ASN A 50 3.94 -2.74 -6.94
N VAL A 51 4.86 -1.93 -6.46
CA VAL A 51 4.57 -0.58 -5.97
C VAL A 51 5.66 0.32 -6.55
N ASN A 52 5.23 1.37 -7.26
CA ASN A 52 6.15 2.35 -7.82
C ASN A 52 5.59 3.73 -7.49
N VAL A 53 6.14 4.36 -6.45
CA VAL A 53 5.59 5.58 -5.90
C VAL A 53 6.67 6.63 -5.66
N ASN A 54 6.21 7.88 -5.65
CA ASN A 54 7.03 9.02 -5.28
C ASN A 54 6.39 9.73 -4.11
N HIS A 55 7.15 9.97 -3.07
CA HIS A 55 6.72 10.73 -1.90
C HIS A 55 7.28 12.13 -2.07
N ILE A 56 6.46 13.06 -2.52
CA ILE A 56 6.93 14.33 -3.04
C ILE A 56 6.86 15.50 -2.06
N ALA A 57 6.15 15.34 -0.95
CA ALA A 57 6.04 16.41 0.05
C ALA A 57 5.86 15.81 1.44
N PRO A 58 6.42 16.45 2.47
CA PRO A 58 6.25 15.98 3.85
C PRO A 58 4.91 16.42 4.42
N THR A 59 4.33 15.59 5.26
CA THR A 59 3.12 15.92 6.00
C THR A 59 3.44 15.88 7.48
N PRO A 60 3.10 16.93 8.24
CA PRO A 60 3.40 16.96 9.67
C PRO A 60 2.50 16.00 10.45
N ARG A 61 2.93 15.73 11.67
CA ARG A 61 2.21 14.86 12.58
C ARG A 61 0.78 15.37 12.81
N ASP A 62 -0.14 14.41 13.01
CA ASP A 62 -1.54 14.66 13.33
C ASP A 62 -2.37 15.32 12.22
N GLU A 63 -1.81 15.45 11.03
CA GLU A 63 -2.59 15.86 9.88
C GLU A 63 -3.32 14.65 9.27
N THR A 64 -4.46 14.93 8.66
CA THR A 64 -5.24 13.91 7.99
C THR A 64 -4.80 13.79 6.53
N VAL A 65 -4.58 12.58 6.07
CA VAL A 65 -4.29 12.34 4.65
C VAL A 65 -5.43 11.56 4.02
N LYS A 66 -5.67 11.84 2.74
CA LYS A 66 -6.67 11.14 1.94
C LYS A 66 -5.95 10.35 0.86
N VAL A 67 -6.39 9.12 0.68
CA VAL A 67 -5.84 8.24 -0.35
C VAL A 67 -6.90 8.03 -1.41
N LEU A 68 -6.52 8.25 -2.66
CA LEU A 68 -7.38 8.02 -3.80
C LEU A 68 -6.76 6.93 -4.67
N ALA A 69 -7.40 5.78 -4.71
CA ALA A 69 -6.97 4.68 -5.59
C ALA A 69 -7.95 4.57 -6.74
N THR A 70 -7.44 4.52 -7.96
CA THR A 70 -8.24 4.41 -9.17
C THR A 70 -7.85 3.14 -9.92
N TYR A 71 -8.83 2.27 -10.14
CA TYR A 71 -8.61 1.06 -10.92
C TYR A 71 -8.44 1.42 -12.40
N LYS A 72 -7.35 0.93 -13.00
CA LYS A 72 -6.99 1.26 -14.38
C LYS A 72 -7.21 0.11 -15.36
N GLY A 73 -7.47 -1.07 -14.88
CA GLY A 73 -7.72 -2.21 -15.73
C GLY A 73 -6.96 -3.45 -15.32
N LEU A 74 -7.28 -4.53 -16.00
CA LEU A 74 -6.67 -5.84 -15.76
C LEU A 74 -5.74 -6.16 -16.93
N GLU A 75 -4.49 -6.47 -16.61
CA GLU A 75 -3.50 -6.84 -17.61
C GLU A 75 -2.76 -8.09 -17.13
N LYS A 76 -2.84 -9.17 -17.91
CA LYS A 76 -2.19 -10.44 -17.57
C LYS A 76 -2.51 -10.92 -16.16
N LYS A 77 -3.77 -10.83 -15.76
CA LYS A 77 -4.27 -11.20 -14.44
C LYS A 77 -3.76 -10.30 -13.31
N LEU A 78 -3.17 -9.16 -13.65
CA LEU A 78 -2.74 -8.16 -12.67
C LEU A 78 -3.67 -6.97 -12.74
N TYR A 79 -4.18 -6.57 -11.58
CA TYR A 79 -5.07 -5.43 -11.44
C TYR A 79 -4.23 -4.18 -11.25
N GLN A 80 -4.41 -3.21 -12.14
CA GLN A 80 -3.60 -2.00 -12.19
C GLN A 80 -4.31 -0.84 -11.50
N PHE A 81 -3.59 -0.10 -10.67
CA PHE A 81 -4.13 1.05 -9.96
C PHE A 81 -3.22 2.26 -10.10
N ASP A 82 -3.83 3.44 -10.21
CA ASP A 82 -3.16 4.71 -9.97
C ASP A 82 -3.54 5.15 -8.57
N ILE A 83 -2.60 5.69 -7.82
CA ILE A 83 -2.85 6.07 -6.44
C ILE A 83 -2.27 7.44 -6.17
N GLU A 84 -3.05 8.29 -5.47
CA GLU A 84 -2.61 9.59 -5.00
C GLU A 84 -2.89 9.71 -3.51
N VAL A 85 -2.02 10.41 -2.81
CA VAL A 85 -2.21 10.75 -1.41
C VAL A 85 -2.17 12.27 -1.28
N HIS A 86 -3.15 12.80 -0.58
CA HIS A 86 -3.30 14.24 -0.38
C HIS A 86 -3.35 14.57 1.10
N ASP A 87 -2.72 15.68 1.47
CA ASP A 87 -2.92 16.29 2.78
C ASP A 87 -3.60 17.66 2.56
N PRO A 88 -3.81 18.48 3.62
CA PRO A 88 -4.43 19.79 3.42
C PRO A 88 -3.66 20.72 2.48
N GLY A 89 -2.37 20.48 2.28
CA GLY A 89 -1.57 21.30 1.36
C GLY A 89 -1.57 20.80 -0.08
N GLY A 90 -2.16 19.64 -0.38
CA GLY A 90 -2.23 19.11 -1.73
C GLY A 90 -1.67 17.71 -1.85
N VAL A 91 -1.19 17.37 -3.04
CA VAL A 91 -0.64 16.03 -3.31
C VAL A 91 0.69 15.87 -2.60
N VAL A 92 0.82 14.81 -1.80
CA VAL A 92 2.07 14.49 -1.10
C VAL A 92 2.72 13.22 -1.64
N GLY A 93 1.98 12.40 -2.36
CA GLY A 93 2.51 11.20 -2.98
C GLY A 93 1.64 10.72 -4.12
N SER A 94 2.26 10.03 -5.06
CA SER A 94 1.53 9.43 -6.19
C SER A 94 2.32 8.26 -6.72
N GLY A 95 1.63 7.38 -7.46
CA GLY A 95 2.30 6.27 -8.08
C GLY A 95 1.35 5.26 -8.66
N THR A 96 1.92 4.11 -9.01
CA THR A 96 1.19 2.98 -9.56
C THR A 96 1.35 1.77 -8.66
N HIS A 97 0.37 0.89 -8.71
CA HIS A 97 0.34 -0.30 -7.86
C HIS A 97 -0.37 -1.42 -8.62
N THR A 98 0.15 -2.62 -8.52
CA THR A 98 -0.49 -3.79 -9.12
C THR A 98 -0.76 -4.83 -8.04
N ARG A 99 -1.89 -5.53 -8.19
CA ARG A 99 -2.30 -6.57 -7.27
C ARG A 99 -2.75 -7.80 -8.04
N ALA A 100 -2.61 -8.95 -7.40
CA ALA A 100 -3.05 -10.23 -7.95
C ALA A 100 -4.01 -10.89 -6.98
N ILE A 101 -4.98 -11.63 -7.51
CA ILE A 101 -5.87 -12.46 -6.70
C ILE A 101 -5.24 -13.83 -6.60
N VAL A 102 -5.09 -14.32 -5.38
CA VAL A 102 -4.50 -15.63 -5.13
C VAL A 102 -5.38 -16.39 -4.13
N LYS A 103 -5.27 -17.71 -4.16
CA LYS A 103 -5.92 -18.54 -3.16
C LYS A 103 -5.04 -18.55 -1.90
N THR A 104 -5.64 -18.24 -0.77
CA THR A 104 -4.94 -18.13 0.50
C THR A 104 -4.13 -19.39 0.82
N VAL A 105 -4.75 -20.55 0.62
CA VAL A 105 -4.09 -21.84 0.88
C VAL A 105 -2.86 -22.01 -0.01
N ARG A 106 -2.99 -21.70 -1.29
CA ARG A 106 -1.87 -21.82 -2.23
C ARG A 106 -0.73 -20.86 -1.92
N LEU A 107 -1.08 -19.65 -1.47
CA LEU A 107 -0.10 -18.65 -1.10
C LEU A 107 0.76 -19.16 0.06
N ILE A 108 0.11 -19.69 1.09
CA ILE A 108 0.78 -20.18 2.28
C ILE A 108 1.65 -21.42 1.93
N GLU A 109 1.07 -22.35 1.19
CA GLU A 109 1.79 -23.55 0.76
C GLU A 109 3.01 -23.21 -0.09
N GLY A 110 2.85 -22.27 -1.03
CA GLY A 110 3.93 -21.83 -1.88
C GLY A 110 5.06 -21.18 -1.10
N ALA A 111 4.71 -20.35 -0.11
CA ALA A 111 5.70 -19.69 0.73
C ALA A 111 6.49 -20.70 1.54
N LEU A 112 5.80 -21.66 2.16
CA LEU A 112 6.44 -22.70 2.96
C LEU A 112 7.33 -23.61 2.09
N SER A 113 6.83 -23.99 0.92
CA SER A 113 7.56 -24.86 0.00
C SER A 113 8.84 -24.20 -0.51
N ARG A 114 8.79 -22.90 -0.79
CA ARG A 114 9.94 -22.17 -1.32
C ARG A 114 11.13 -22.16 -0.35
N VAL A 115 10.86 -22.04 0.94
CA VAL A 115 11.94 -21.97 1.96
C VAL A 115 12.30 -23.31 2.55
N LYS A 116 11.57 -24.35 2.22
CA LYS A 116 11.85 -25.70 2.70
C LYS A 116 12.93 -26.32 1.83
N THR A 117 14.02 -26.72 2.42
CA THR A 117 15.16 -27.35 1.72
C THR A 117 15.36 -28.79 2.14
#